data_18d78b3c7e1151b0f4b20cedf29b404a
#
_entry.id   18d78b3c7e1151b0f4b20cedf29b404a
#
_cell.length_a   1.000
_cell.length_b   1.000
_cell.length_c   1.000
_cell.angle_alpha   90.00
_cell.angle_beta   90.00
_cell.angle_gamma   90.00
#
_symmetry.space_group_name_H-M   'P 1'
#
loop_
_entity.id
_entity.type
_entity.pdbx_description
1 polymer ?
#
loop_
_entity_poly.entity_id
_entity_poly.type
_entity_poly.pdbx_seq_one_letter_code
_entity_poly.pdbx_strand_id
1 'polypeptide(L)' 'MREKLEKIIEAYKELELKLGDPAVLADQHEYNKLAKSFSDQGPLVAKARDYIQDLDD' A
#
# COMPACT_ATOMS: atom_id res chain seq x y z
N MET A 1 -11.18 -1.72 15.38
CA MET A 1 -11.08 -0.57 14.48
C MET A 1 -9.68 -0.37 13.97
N ARG A 2 -8.72 -0.45 14.86
CA ARG A 2 -7.30 -0.34 14.50
C ARG A 2 -6.88 -1.43 13.52
N GLU A 3 -7.48 -2.61 13.65
CA GLU A 3 -7.17 -3.74 12.79
C GLU A 3 -7.41 -3.45 11.31
N LYS A 4 -8.48 -2.72 10.99
CA LYS A 4 -8.79 -2.36 9.61
C LYS A 4 -7.73 -1.42 9.03
N LEU A 5 -7.27 -0.48 9.84
CA LEU A 5 -6.24 0.46 9.43
C LEU A 5 -4.91 -0.25 9.21
N GLU A 6 -4.59 -1.19 10.08
CA GLU A 6 -3.37 -1.98 9.95
C GLU A 6 -3.39 -2.85 8.69
N LYS A 7 -4.56 -3.42 8.35
CA LYS A 7 -4.69 -4.21 7.13
C LYS A 7 -4.48 -3.36 5.88
N ILE A 8 -4.97 -2.13 5.90
CA ILE A 8 -4.77 -1.21 4.78
C ILE A 8 -3.28 -0.93 4.60
N ILE A 9 -2.57 -0.68 5.69
CA ILE A 9 -1.14 -0.40 5.65
C ILE A 9 -0.37 -1.64 5.18
N GLU A 10 -0.74 -2.82 5.66
CA GLU A 10 -0.11 -4.07 5.24
C GLU A 10 -0.30 -4.35 3.76
N ALA A 11 -1.52 -4.13 3.26
CA ALA A 11 -1.81 -4.31 1.84
C ALA A 11 -0.97 -3.36 0.99
N TYR A 12 -0.80 -2.14 1.46
CA TYR A 12 0.01 -1.15 0.78
C TYR A 12 1.48 -1.59 0.74
N LYS A 13 2.00 -2.10 1.85
CA LYS A 13 3.37 -2.61 1.92
C LYS A 13 3.57 -3.78 0.97
N GLU A 14 2.59 -4.66 0.85
CA GLU A 14 2.66 -5.78 -0.08
C GLU A 14 2.73 -5.30 -1.52
N LEU A 15 1.94 -4.27 -1.87
CA LEU A 15 2.00 -3.68 -3.21
C LEU A 15 3.38 -3.10 -3.47
N GLU A 16 3.96 -2.44 -2.48
CA GLU A 16 5.29 -1.87 -2.60
C GLU A 16 6.32 -2.97 -2.88
N LEU A 17 6.24 -4.08 -2.15
CA LEU A 17 7.12 -5.21 -2.36
C LEU A 17 6.95 -5.81 -3.74
N LYS A 18 5.71 -5.95 -4.21
CA LYS A 18 5.44 -6.50 -5.53
C LYS A 18 5.98 -5.60 -6.64
N LEU A 19 5.91 -4.29 -6.45
CA LEU A 19 6.45 -3.36 -7.43
C LEU A 19 7.97 -3.48 -7.57
N GLY A 20 8.64 -4.00 -6.57
CA GLY A 20 10.07 -4.27 -6.63
C GLY A 20 10.42 -5.69 -7.06
N ASP A 21 9.43 -6.54 -7.28
CA ASP A 21 9.63 -7.93 -7.67
C ASP A 21 10.07 -8.01 -9.14
N PRO A 22 11.20 -8.70 -9.44
CA PRO A 22 11.65 -8.84 -10.83
C PRO A 22 10.61 -9.46 -11.75
N ALA A 23 9.80 -10.39 -11.25
CA ALA A 23 8.76 -11.02 -12.04
C ALA A 23 7.70 -10.01 -12.45
N VAL A 24 7.34 -9.09 -11.55
CA VAL A 24 6.38 -8.04 -11.85
C VAL A 24 6.98 -7.00 -12.78
N LEU A 25 8.26 -6.67 -12.57
CA LEU A 25 8.96 -5.71 -13.43
C LEU A 25 9.07 -6.22 -14.87
N ALA A 26 9.16 -7.53 -15.05
CA ALA A 26 9.22 -8.15 -16.37
C ALA A 26 7.88 -8.11 -17.09
N ASP A 27 6.78 -8.00 -16.35
CA ASP A 27 5.43 -7.92 -16.91
C ASP A 27 4.90 -6.49 -16.77
N GLN A 28 5.02 -5.73 -17.84
CA GLN A 28 4.64 -4.32 -17.83
C GLN A 28 3.17 -4.10 -17.51
N HIS A 29 2.32 -5.00 -18.02
CA HIS A 29 0.88 -4.89 -17.76
C HIS A 29 0.58 -5.03 -16.27
N GLU A 30 1.16 -6.04 -15.65
CA GLU A 30 1.00 -6.29 -14.22
C GLU A 30 1.59 -5.15 -13.40
N TYR A 31 2.77 -4.67 -13.80
CA TYR A 31 3.41 -3.56 -13.12
C TYR A 31 2.53 -2.30 -13.14
N ASN A 32 1.99 -1.96 -14.31
CA ASN A 32 1.14 -0.79 -14.46
C ASN A 32 -0.11 -0.91 -13.60
N LYS A 33 -0.69 -2.09 -13.54
CA LYS A 33 -1.88 -2.36 -12.75
C LYS A 33 -1.61 -2.17 -11.26
N LEU A 34 -0.51 -2.73 -10.79
CA LEU A 34 -0.11 -2.61 -9.38
C LEU A 34 0.29 -1.18 -9.03
N ALA A 35 0.99 -0.51 -9.92
CA ALA A 35 1.40 0.87 -9.70
C ALA A 35 0.20 1.81 -9.55
N LYS A 36 -0.83 1.57 -10.35
CA LYS A 36 -2.05 2.35 -10.26
C LYS A 36 -2.74 2.14 -8.91
N SER A 37 -2.85 0.87 -8.48
CA SER A 37 -3.43 0.56 -7.18
C SER A 37 -2.63 1.18 -6.06
N PHE A 38 -1.31 1.13 -6.15
CA PHE A 38 -0.42 1.72 -5.16
C PHE A 38 -0.65 3.24 -5.06
N SER A 39 -0.73 3.91 -6.20
CA SER A 39 -0.97 5.34 -6.25
C SER A 39 -2.34 5.71 -5.67
N ASP A 40 -3.36 4.93 -6.00
CA ASP A 40 -4.72 5.17 -5.52
C ASP A 40 -4.82 5.00 -4.00
N GLN A 41 -4.05 4.08 -3.43
CA GLN A 41 -4.09 3.80 -2.00
C GLN A 41 -3.20 4.72 -1.18
N GLY A 42 -2.27 5.42 -1.80
CA GLY A 42 -1.33 6.28 -1.12
C GLY A 42 -1.97 7.27 -0.14
N PRO A 43 -2.91 8.11 -0.61
CA PRO A 43 -3.55 9.07 0.29
C PRO A 43 -4.32 8.41 1.42
N LEU A 44 -4.96 7.28 1.14
CA LEU A 44 -5.70 6.54 2.15
C LEU A 44 -4.77 6.01 3.23
N VAL A 45 -3.64 5.46 2.83
CA VAL A 45 -2.65 4.92 3.77
C VAL A 45 -2.03 6.04 4.61
N ALA A 46 -1.75 7.18 4.00
CA ALA A 46 -1.20 8.32 4.73
C ALA A 46 -2.16 8.75 5.85
N LYS A 47 -3.45 8.82 5.56
CA LYS A 47 -4.45 9.16 6.56
C LYS A 47 -4.54 8.10 7.65
N ALA A 48 -4.48 6.83 7.27
CA ALA A 48 -4.55 5.73 8.22
C ALA A 48 -3.36 5.77 9.18
N ARG A 49 -2.17 6.06 8.67
CA ARG A 49 -0.98 6.16 9.51
C ARG A 49 -1.07 7.32 10.48
N ASP A 50 -1.54 8.47 10.00
CA ASP A 50 -1.73 9.64 10.87
C ASP A 50 -2.72 9.34 11.98
N TYR A 51 -3.79 8.66 11.65
CA TYR A 51 -4.81 8.31 12.62
C TYR A 51 -4.26 7.38 13.71
N ILE A 52 -3.51 6.37 13.31
CA ILE A 52 -2.91 5.43 14.26
C ILE A 52 -1.88 6.13 15.14
N GLN A 53 -1.08 7.01 14.54
CA GLN A 53 -0.07 7.75 15.28
C GLN A 53 -0.68 8.63 16.34
N ASP A 54 -1.78 9.28 16.02
CA ASP A 54 -2.51 10.11 16.98
C ASP A 54 -3.04 9.29 18.15
N LEU A 55 -3.52 8.08 17.87
CA LEU A 55 -4.05 7.21 18.91
C LEU A 55 -2.96 6.67 19.83
N ASP A 56 -1.78 6.42 19.29
CA ASP A 56 -0.67 5.88 20.06
C ASP A 56 0.03 6.93 20.93
N ASP A 57 -0.22 8.17 20.63
CA ASP A 57 0.38 9.27 21.36
C ASP A 57 -0.42 9.60 22.61
#